data_214a1a2c6431815c8f60e8bc3bb25338
#
_entry.id   214a1a2c6431815c8f60e8bc3bb25338
#
_cell.length_a   1.000
_cell.length_b   1.000
_cell.length_c   1.000
_cell.angle_alpha   90.00
_cell.angle_beta   90.00
_cell.angle_gamma   90.00
#
_symmetry.space_group_name_H-M   'P 1'
#
loop_
_entity.id
_entity.type
_entity.pdbx_description
1 polymer ?
#
loop_
_entity_poly.entity_id
_entity_poly.type
_entity_poly.pdbx_seq_one_letter_code
_entity_poly.pdbx_strand_id
1 'polypeptide(L)'
;MKVLIISQYFYPENFRVNDLAAWLADRGHDVTVLTGVPNYPSGRYFPGYGIFRRRSETWNGVSVVRVPQVSRGGGGSIRLALNYLSFAFMASLYGLLRLSRECDVIFVHQPSPVTVGIPAIVIRKRTHAPILFWVLDLWPESVTAAGGIRNPWVLGLLARLTRWIYSHCEKVLVASRAFIPRVGEMGVVEDRTAYFPNWAEAMYQPSNVVAPPVPLPLGFRIMFAGN
;
A
#
# COMPACT_ATOMS: atom_id res chain seq x y z
N MET A 1 -16.90 0.39 -13.43
CA MET A 1 -16.13 -0.81 -13.03
C MET A 1 -16.20 -0.97 -11.52
N LYS A 2 -16.18 -2.20 -11.01
CA LYS A 2 -16.05 -2.51 -9.59
C LYS A 2 -14.57 -2.72 -9.26
N VAL A 3 -13.99 -1.78 -8.53
CA VAL A 3 -12.56 -1.75 -8.19
C VAL A 3 -12.39 -2.11 -6.73
N LEU A 4 -11.63 -3.17 -6.44
CA LEU A 4 -11.20 -3.50 -5.09
C LEU A 4 -9.77 -3.01 -4.87
N ILE A 5 -9.59 -2.08 -3.97
CA ILE A 5 -8.26 -1.64 -3.52
C ILE A 5 -7.90 -2.37 -2.22
N ILE A 6 -6.75 -3.02 -2.19
CA ILE A 6 -6.20 -3.65 -0.99
C ILE A 6 -4.99 -2.84 -0.56
N SER A 7 -5.09 -2.24 0.61
CA SER A 7 -4.02 -1.45 1.21
C SER A 7 -4.04 -1.64 2.73
N GLN A 8 -2.90 -1.93 3.33
CA GLN A 8 -2.83 -2.02 4.80
C GLN A 8 -3.12 -0.67 5.46
N TYR A 9 -2.81 0.44 4.76
CA TYR A 9 -2.96 1.81 5.24
C TYR A 9 -3.90 2.58 4.33
N PHE A 10 -4.86 3.27 4.92
CA PHE A 10 -5.82 4.11 4.22
C PHE A 10 -6.36 5.19 5.16
N TYR A 11 -7.14 6.13 4.64
CA TYR A 11 -7.75 7.18 5.44
C TYR A 11 -8.22 6.69 6.83
N PRO A 12 -7.96 7.41 7.93
CA PRO A 12 -7.42 8.77 8.04
C PRO A 12 -5.88 8.87 7.96
N GLU A 13 -5.17 7.79 7.69
CA GLU A 13 -3.74 7.79 7.41
C GLU A 13 -3.50 8.42 6.03
N ASN A 14 -2.51 9.30 5.91
CA ASN A 14 -2.27 10.03 4.65
C ASN A 14 -1.34 9.24 3.72
N PHE A 15 -1.94 8.58 2.73
CA PHE A 15 -1.24 7.82 1.68
C PHE A 15 -1.80 8.17 0.30
N ARG A 16 -0.97 8.10 -0.75
CA ARG A 16 -1.37 8.41 -2.13
C ARG A 16 -2.53 7.57 -2.66
N VAL A 17 -2.71 6.38 -2.12
CA VAL A 17 -3.85 5.53 -2.47
C VAL A 17 -5.22 6.17 -2.11
N ASN A 18 -5.24 7.09 -1.14
CA ASN A 18 -6.46 7.82 -0.79
C ASN A 18 -6.93 8.67 -1.99
N ASP A 19 -5.99 9.43 -2.57
CA ASP A 19 -6.28 10.27 -3.75
C ASP A 19 -6.75 9.42 -4.92
N LEU A 20 -6.06 8.30 -5.17
CA LEU A 20 -6.43 7.37 -6.24
C LEU A 20 -7.85 6.82 -6.05
N ALA A 21 -8.19 6.41 -4.82
CA ALA A 21 -9.51 5.85 -4.53
C ALA A 21 -10.61 6.89 -4.74
N ALA A 22 -10.43 8.11 -4.22
CA ALA A 22 -11.38 9.20 -4.41
C ALA A 22 -11.50 9.59 -5.90
N TRP A 23 -10.39 9.69 -6.61
CA TRP A 23 -10.36 10.01 -8.04
C TRP A 23 -11.12 8.98 -8.90
N LEU A 24 -11.02 7.69 -8.56
CA LEU A 24 -11.77 6.64 -9.23
C LEU A 24 -13.27 6.73 -8.92
N ALA A 25 -13.64 6.98 -7.66
CA ALA A 25 -15.02 7.14 -7.24
C ALA A 25 -15.69 8.34 -7.94
N ASP A 26 -14.99 9.49 -8.03
CA ASP A 26 -15.46 10.69 -8.73
C ASP A 26 -15.72 10.46 -10.23
N ARG A 27 -15.09 9.43 -10.82
CA ARG A 27 -15.30 9.01 -12.21
C ARG A 27 -16.37 7.94 -12.39
N GLY A 28 -17.15 7.69 -11.34
CA GLY A 28 -18.29 6.77 -11.39
C GLY A 28 -17.89 5.29 -11.29
N HIS A 29 -16.68 4.97 -10.80
CA HIS A 29 -16.33 3.60 -10.46
C HIS A 29 -16.86 3.23 -9.08
N ASP A 30 -17.33 1.99 -8.92
CA ASP A 30 -17.68 1.42 -7.62
C ASP A 30 -16.38 0.96 -6.92
N VAL A 31 -15.91 1.79 -5.99
CA VAL A 31 -14.61 1.58 -5.33
C VAL A 31 -14.82 1.07 -3.91
N THR A 32 -14.27 -0.12 -3.64
CA THR A 32 -14.19 -0.67 -2.28
C THR A 32 -12.73 -0.75 -1.85
N VAL A 33 -12.40 -0.24 -0.67
CA VAL A 33 -11.09 -0.34 -0.06
C VAL A 33 -11.13 -1.32 1.10
N LEU A 34 -10.33 -2.38 1.01
CA LEU A 34 -10.08 -3.32 2.11
C LEU A 34 -8.77 -2.93 2.79
N THR A 35 -8.86 -2.49 4.05
CA THR A 35 -7.74 -1.92 4.79
C THR A 35 -7.70 -2.41 6.23
N GLY A 36 -6.65 -2.08 6.97
CA GLY A 36 -6.52 -2.34 8.40
C GLY A 36 -7.13 -1.24 9.26
N VAL A 37 -7.16 -1.46 10.59
CA VAL A 37 -7.47 -0.41 11.55
C VAL A 37 -6.32 0.60 11.56
N PRO A 38 -6.57 1.92 11.35
CA PRO A 38 -5.51 2.91 11.20
C PRO A 38 -4.68 3.05 12.48
N ASN A 39 -3.34 3.00 12.32
CA ASN A 39 -2.40 3.06 13.44
C ASN A 39 -1.01 3.62 13.06
N TYR A 40 -0.81 4.08 11.83
CA TYR A 40 0.43 4.68 11.35
C TYR A 40 0.34 6.22 11.38
N PRO A 41 1.38 6.98 11.76
CA PRO A 41 2.72 6.50 12.15
C PRO A 41 2.87 6.18 13.65
N SER A 42 1.96 6.61 14.51
CA SER A 42 2.11 6.60 15.97
C SER A 42 2.15 5.20 16.59
N GLY A 43 1.76 4.16 15.84
CA GLY A 43 1.64 2.81 16.34
C GLY A 43 0.43 2.57 17.25
N ARG A 44 -0.40 3.58 17.49
CA ARG A 44 -1.64 3.51 18.25
C ARG A 44 -2.84 3.68 17.32
N TYR A 45 -3.95 3.04 17.63
CA TYR A 45 -5.16 3.25 16.85
C TYR A 45 -5.60 4.71 16.92
N PHE A 46 -6.06 5.24 15.82
CA PHE A 46 -6.58 6.60 15.73
C PHE A 46 -7.82 6.75 16.62
N PRO A 47 -8.09 7.96 17.17
CA PRO A 47 -9.30 8.24 17.94
C PRO A 47 -10.56 7.85 17.16
N GLY A 48 -11.46 7.13 17.81
CA GLY A 48 -12.71 6.65 17.20
C GLY A 48 -12.59 5.36 16.39
N TYR A 49 -11.36 4.86 16.11
CA TYR A 49 -11.11 3.60 15.42
C TYR A 49 -10.67 2.50 16.39
N GLY A 50 -10.90 1.24 16.02
CA GLY A 50 -10.50 0.09 16.83
C GLY A 50 -10.92 -1.22 16.21
N ILE A 51 -10.50 -2.33 16.82
CA ILE A 51 -10.77 -3.69 16.31
C ILE A 51 -12.28 -3.93 16.10
N PHE A 52 -13.14 -3.35 16.97
CA PHE A 52 -14.59 -3.50 16.90
C PHE A 52 -15.33 -2.18 16.58
N ARG A 53 -14.59 -1.10 16.34
CA ARG A 53 -15.16 0.23 16.09
C ARG A 53 -14.84 0.69 14.67
N ARG A 54 -15.83 1.32 14.00
CA ARG A 54 -15.74 1.92 12.68
C ARG A 54 -15.10 0.98 11.64
N ARG A 55 -15.65 -0.22 11.59
CA ARG A 55 -15.17 -1.26 10.65
C ARG A 55 -15.62 -1.03 9.21
N SER A 56 -16.67 -0.26 9.00
CA SER A 56 -17.15 0.15 7.68
C SER A 56 -17.55 1.61 7.72
N GLU A 57 -17.19 2.34 6.69
CA GLU A 57 -17.62 3.73 6.48
C GLU A 57 -17.58 4.06 4.99
N THR A 58 -18.25 5.14 4.60
CA THR A 58 -18.09 5.75 3.27
C THR A 58 -17.22 7.00 3.42
N TRP A 59 -16.20 7.12 2.57
CA TRP A 59 -15.31 8.25 2.54
C TRP A 59 -15.11 8.71 1.10
N ASN A 60 -15.47 9.95 0.77
CA ASN A 60 -15.39 10.52 -0.59
C ASN A 60 -15.93 9.58 -1.68
N GLY A 61 -17.12 9.01 -1.47
CA GLY A 61 -17.74 8.08 -2.42
C GLY A 61 -17.15 6.66 -2.41
N VAL A 62 -16.12 6.42 -1.62
CA VAL A 62 -15.43 5.12 -1.51
C VAL A 62 -16.00 4.31 -0.35
N SER A 63 -16.33 3.05 -0.59
CA SER A 63 -16.69 2.09 0.45
C SER A 63 -15.44 1.56 1.17
N VAL A 64 -15.25 1.91 2.43
CA VAL A 64 -14.06 1.50 3.21
C VAL A 64 -14.43 0.40 4.18
N VAL A 65 -13.73 -0.73 4.10
CA VAL A 65 -13.88 -1.88 4.99
C VAL A 65 -12.57 -2.12 5.73
N ARG A 66 -12.64 -2.13 7.07
CA ARG A 66 -11.47 -2.36 7.92
C ARG A 66 -11.49 -3.72 8.57
N VAL A 67 -10.38 -4.41 8.46
CA VAL A 67 -10.17 -5.67 9.18
C VAL A 67 -9.37 -5.43 10.46
N PRO A 68 -9.61 -6.25 11.50
CA PRO A 68 -8.78 -6.23 12.69
C PRO A 68 -7.32 -6.47 12.35
N GLN A 69 -6.42 -5.75 12.99
CA GLN A 69 -4.98 -6.01 12.92
C GLN A 69 -4.31 -5.63 14.24
N VAL A 70 -3.20 -6.25 14.55
CA VAL A 70 -2.37 -5.87 15.68
C VAL A 70 -1.76 -4.50 15.41
N SER A 71 -1.85 -3.55 16.32
CA SER A 71 -1.24 -2.23 16.15
C SER A 71 0.29 -2.32 16.13
N ARG A 72 0.95 -1.42 15.39
CA ARG A 72 2.42 -1.38 15.28
C ARG A 72 3.13 -1.14 16.62
N GLY A 73 2.46 -0.50 17.57
CA GLY A 73 3.01 -0.14 18.88
C GLY A 73 4.26 0.74 18.75
N GLY A 74 5.23 0.54 19.62
CA GLY A 74 6.50 1.27 19.60
C GLY A 74 7.50 0.84 18.52
N GLY A 75 7.10 0.05 17.50
CA GLY A 75 7.95 -0.25 16.34
C GLY A 75 8.94 -1.42 16.51
N GLY A 76 8.84 -2.23 17.53
CA GLY A 76 9.67 -3.44 17.67
C GLY A 76 9.43 -4.46 16.56
N SER A 77 10.49 -5.13 16.08
CA SER A 77 10.46 -6.00 14.90
C SER A 77 9.38 -7.10 14.96
N ILE A 78 9.22 -7.74 16.12
CA ILE A 78 8.19 -8.78 16.33
C ILE A 78 6.79 -8.20 16.22
N ARG A 79 6.56 -7.04 16.85
CA ARG A 79 5.25 -6.40 16.81
C ARG A 79 4.89 -5.89 15.41
N LEU A 80 5.89 -5.42 14.67
CA LEU A 80 5.74 -5.04 13.28
C LEU A 80 5.40 -6.24 12.39
N ALA A 81 6.08 -7.38 12.59
CA ALA A 81 5.75 -8.62 11.89
C ALA A 81 4.32 -9.09 12.21
N LEU A 82 3.90 -9.03 13.47
CA LEU A 82 2.53 -9.36 13.88
C LEU A 82 1.50 -8.41 13.26
N ASN A 83 1.81 -7.11 13.16
CA ASN A 83 0.97 -6.13 12.48
C ASN A 83 0.75 -6.54 11.02
N TYR A 84 1.81 -6.87 10.30
CA TYR A 84 1.77 -7.26 8.90
C TYR A 84 1.04 -8.58 8.66
N LEU A 85 1.37 -9.60 9.43
CA LEU A 85 0.77 -10.93 9.29
C LEU A 85 -0.71 -10.95 9.71
N SER A 86 -1.06 -10.22 10.77
CA SER A 86 -2.47 -10.13 11.20
C SER A 86 -3.33 -9.44 10.15
N PHE A 87 -2.84 -8.37 9.50
CA PHE A 87 -3.55 -7.76 8.39
C PHE A 87 -3.72 -8.75 7.23
N ALA A 88 -2.64 -9.38 6.77
CA ALA A 88 -2.69 -10.30 5.66
C ALA A 88 -3.67 -11.47 5.92
N PHE A 89 -3.66 -12.02 7.13
CA PHE A 89 -4.57 -13.09 7.54
C PHE A 89 -6.04 -12.62 7.59
N MET A 90 -6.31 -11.51 8.30
CA MET A 90 -7.67 -11.03 8.50
C MET A 90 -8.29 -10.49 7.20
N ALA A 91 -7.50 -9.84 6.34
CA ALA A 91 -7.96 -9.39 5.03
C ALA A 91 -8.27 -10.58 4.10
N SER A 92 -7.45 -11.63 4.15
CA SER A 92 -7.72 -12.87 3.41
C SER A 92 -9.01 -13.54 3.88
N LEU A 93 -9.18 -13.68 5.19
CA LEU A 93 -10.38 -14.28 5.79
C LEU A 93 -11.64 -13.48 5.46
N TYR A 94 -11.58 -12.15 5.59
CA TYR A 94 -12.70 -11.28 5.23
C TYR A 94 -13.03 -11.38 3.74
N GLY A 95 -12.01 -11.37 2.90
CA GLY A 95 -12.16 -11.52 1.46
C GLY A 95 -12.83 -12.82 1.06
N LEU A 96 -12.50 -13.92 1.74
CA LEU A 96 -13.12 -15.22 1.50
C LEU A 96 -14.59 -15.29 1.95
N LEU A 97 -14.91 -14.70 3.09
CA LEU A 97 -16.19 -14.93 3.77
C LEU A 97 -17.23 -13.84 3.50
N ARG A 98 -16.80 -12.60 3.27
CA ARG A 98 -17.67 -11.40 3.32
C ARG A 98 -17.65 -10.54 2.08
N LEU A 99 -16.58 -10.59 1.28
CA LEU A 99 -16.49 -9.74 0.10
C LEU A 99 -17.38 -10.26 -1.04
N SER A 100 -17.95 -9.33 -1.82
CA SER A 100 -18.65 -9.67 -3.06
C SER A 100 -17.74 -10.45 -4.02
N ARG A 101 -18.32 -11.35 -4.82
CA ARG A 101 -17.59 -12.00 -5.91
C ARG A 101 -17.46 -11.12 -7.15
N GLU A 102 -18.24 -10.06 -7.22
CA GLU A 102 -18.25 -9.14 -8.35
C GLU A 102 -17.13 -8.10 -8.17
N CYS A 103 -16.04 -8.29 -8.87
CA CYS A 103 -14.89 -7.41 -8.88
C CYS A 103 -14.26 -7.46 -10.27
N ASP A 104 -14.06 -6.31 -10.91
CA ASP A 104 -13.46 -6.22 -12.24
C ASP A 104 -11.94 -6.16 -12.17
N VAL A 105 -11.39 -5.60 -11.09
CA VAL A 105 -9.94 -5.46 -10.88
C VAL A 105 -9.60 -5.37 -9.40
N ILE A 106 -8.50 -6.00 -9.01
CA ILE A 106 -7.91 -5.88 -7.67
C ILE A 106 -6.65 -5.02 -7.79
N PHE A 107 -6.66 -3.86 -7.15
CA PHE A 107 -5.50 -2.97 -7.06
C PHE A 107 -4.84 -3.10 -5.70
N VAL A 108 -3.57 -3.46 -5.66
CA VAL A 108 -2.80 -3.62 -4.42
C VAL A 108 -1.83 -2.45 -4.25
N HIS A 109 -2.00 -1.69 -3.19
CA HIS A 109 -1.09 -0.61 -2.80
C HIS A 109 -0.07 -1.13 -1.78
N GLN A 110 1.21 -1.16 -2.19
CA GLN A 110 2.29 -1.74 -1.38
C GLN A 110 3.37 -0.70 -1.04
N PRO A 111 3.12 0.19 -0.04
CA PRO A 111 4.19 1.00 0.54
C PRO A 111 5.14 0.16 1.41
N SER A 112 4.62 -0.80 2.12
CA SER A 112 5.23 -1.86 2.95
C SER A 112 4.13 -2.49 3.81
N PRO A 113 4.11 -3.79 4.02
CA PRO A 113 4.98 -4.87 3.55
C PRO A 113 4.48 -5.53 2.26
N VAL A 114 5.30 -6.43 1.69
CA VAL A 114 4.90 -7.22 0.50
C VAL A 114 3.75 -8.19 0.80
N THR A 115 3.55 -8.58 2.06
CA THR A 115 2.47 -9.49 2.49
C THR A 115 1.06 -8.96 2.20
N VAL A 116 0.90 -7.67 1.89
CA VAL A 116 -0.37 -7.07 1.43
C VAL A 116 -0.89 -7.73 0.13
N GLY A 117 -0.02 -8.39 -0.63
CA GLY A 117 -0.40 -9.15 -1.83
C GLY A 117 -1.10 -10.48 -1.53
N ILE A 118 -0.92 -11.06 -0.34
CA ILE A 118 -1.52 -12.36 0.02
C ILE A 118 -3.05 -12.31 -0.07
N PRO A 119 -3.75 -11.36 0.57
CA PRO A 119 -5.21 -11.27 0.45
C PRO A 119 -5.69 -11.06 -0.99
N ALA A 120 -4.94 -10.34 -1.84
CA ALA A 120 -5.30 -10.19 -3.24
C ALA A 120 -5.34 -11.53 -3.98
N ILE A 121 -4.32 -12.37 -3.77
CA ILE A 121 -4.25 -13.71 -4.37
C ILE A 121 -5.40 -14.60 -3.86
N VAL A 122 -5.70 -14.53 -2.58
CA VAL A 122 -6.81 -15.29 -1.97
C VAL A 122 -8.16 -14.86 -2.56
N ILE A 123 -8.39 -13.54 -2.69
CA ILE A 123 -9.63 -12.99 -3.23
C ILE A 123 -9.76 -13.30 -4.73
N ARG A 124 -8.68 -13.20 -5.50
CA ARG A 124 -8.64 -13.56 -6.92
C ARG A 124 -9.17 -14.97 -7.18
N LYS A 125 -8.92 -15.94 -6.30
CA LYS A 125 -9.44 -17.32 -6.46
C LYS A 125 -10.97 -17.39 -6.50
N ARG A 126 -11.67 -16.37 -5.97
CA ARG A 126 -13.13 -16.29 -5.97
C ARG A 126 -13.68 -15.36 -7.04
N THR A 127 -12.99 -14.26 -7.31
CA THR A 127 -13.45 -13.20 -8.22
C THR A 127 -12.94 -13.38 -9.64
N HIS A 128 -11.84 -14.11 -9.82
CA HIS A 128 -11.07 -14.21 -11.08
C HIS A 128 -10.56 -12.86 -11.62
N ALA A 129 -10.66 -11.80 -10.83
CA ALA A 129 -10.24 -10.46 -11.22
C ALA A 129 -8.70 -10.36 -11.35
N PRO A 130 -8.19 -9.63 -12.35
CA PRO A 130 -6.76 -9.38 -12.50
C PRO A 130 -6.23 -8.56 -11.32
N ILE A 131 -4.98 -8.84 -10.91
CA ILE A 131 -4.29 -8.12 -9.85
C ILE A 131 -3.31 -7.12 -10.48
N LEU A 132 -3.47 -5.83 -10.16
CA LEU A 132 -2.50 -4.78 -10.41
C LEU A 132 -1.78 -4.47 -9.11
N PHE A 133 -0.48 -4.74 -9.05
CA PHE A 133 0.31 -4.64 -7.83
C PHE A 133 1.24 -3.43 -7.90
N TRP A 134 0.97 -2.40 -7.09
CA TRP A 134 1.74 -1.16 -7.08
C TRP A 134 2.86 -1.21 -6.05
N VAL A 135 4.08 -1.37 -6.55
CA VAL A 135 5.32 -1.45 -5.78
C VAL A 135 5.84 -0.04 -5.48
N LEU A 136 5.78 0.34 -4.22
CA LEU A 136 6.35 1.58 -3.70
C LEU A 136 7.61 1.30 -2.86
N ASP A 137 7.79 0.04 -2.44
CA ASP A 137 8.89 -0.39 -1.60
C ASP A 137 9.41 -1.76 -2.07
N LEU A 138 10.71 -1.85 -2.35
CA LEU A 138 11.33 -3.08 -2.86
C LEU A 138 11.62 -4.06 -1.70
N TRP A 139 11.03 -5.24 -1.75
CA TRP A 139 11.26 -6.33 -0.81
C TRP A 139 12.03 -7.47 -1.48
N PRO A 140 13.04 -8.04 -0.79
CA PRO A 140 13.43 -7.85 0.62
C PRO A 140 14.41 -6.70 0.89
N GLU A 141 14.85 -5.92 -0.10
CA GLU A 141 15.92 -4.93 0.01
C GLU A 141 15.64 -3.87 1.09
N SER A 142 14.42 -3.36 1.16
CA SER A 142 14.01 -2.36 2.15
C SER A 142 14.12 -2.86 3.58
N VAL A 143 13.86 -4.15 3.81
CA VAL A 143 14.00 -4.76 5.14
C VAL A 143 15.45 -4.74 5.60
N THR A 144 16.39 -4.98 4.68
CA THR A 144 17.82 -4.92 4.95
C THR A 144 18.28 -3.48 5.16
N ALA A 145 17.83 -2.55 4.30
CA ALA A 145 18.19 -1.14 4.37
C ALA A 145 17.72 -0.48 5.67
N ALA A 146 16.53 -0.85 6.17
CA ALA A 146 16.01 -0.39 7.46
C ALA A 146 16.76 -0.98 8.67
N GLY A 147 17.80 -1.78 8.45
CA GLY A 147 18.61 -2.40 9.51
C GLY A 147 17.90 -3.52 10.29
N GLY A 148 16.73 -3.98 9.82
CA GLY A 148 15.89 -4.90 10.57
C GLY A 148 16.37 -6.35 10.54
N ILE A 149 16.54 -6.93 9.37
CA ILE A 149 16.85 -8.37 9.20
C ILE A 149 18.05 -8.53 8.28
N ARG A 150 19.10 -9.23 8.79
CA ARG A 150 20.31 -9.56 8.02
C ARG A 150 20.48 -11.07 7.81
N ASN A 151 19.60 -11.88 8.39
CA ASN A 151 19.68 -13.35 8.25
C ASN A 151 19.36 -13.76 6.81
N PRO A 152 20.30 -14.43 6.09
CA PRO A 152 20.14 -14.77 4.68
C PRO A 152 18.98 -15.75 4.42
N TRP A 153 18.68 -16.63 5.36
CA TRP A 153 17.55 -17.55 5.25
C TRP A 153 16.21 -16.81 5.27
N VAL A 154 16.07 -15.81 6.16
CA VAL A 154 14.85 -14.99 6.24
C VAL A 154 14.70 -14.15 4.98
N LEU A 155 15.79 -13.52 4.52
CA LEU A 155 15.79 -12.74 3.28
C LEU A 155 15.46 -13.63 2.06
N GLY A 156 15.99 -14.85 2.01
CA GLY A 156 15.66 -15.83 0.97
C GLY A 156 14.18 -16.24 0.99
N LEU A 157 13.59 -16.40 2.17
CA LEU A 157 12.16 -16.67 2.31
C LEU A 157 11.31 -15.48 1.84
N LEU A 158 11.68 -14.26 2.22
CA LEU A 158 10.99 -13.05 1.78
C LEU A 158 11.10 -12.86 0.25
N ALA A 159 12.27 -13.12 -0.34
CA ALA A 159 12.44 -13.08 -1.78
C ALA A 159 11.59 -14.13 -2.51
N ARG A 160 11.45 -15.34 -1.95
CA ARG A 160 10.55 -16.37 -2.49
C ARG A 160 9.10 -15.94 -2.41
N LEU A 161 8.68 -15.36 -1.28
CA LEU A 161 7.34 -14.83 -1.10
C LEU A 161 7.05 -13.70 -2.10
N THR A 162 7.99 -12.77 -2.28
CA THR A 162 7.86 -11.66 -3.25
C THR A 162 7.68 -12.18 -4.67
N ARG A 163 8.54 -13.10 -5.10
CA ARG A 163 8.42 -13.76 -6.42
C ARG A 163 7.08 -14.47 -6.59
N TRP A 164 6.65 -15.20 -5.56
CA TRP A 164 5.37 -15.89 -5.60
C TRP A 164 4.20 -14.91 -5.71
N ILE A 165 4.22 -13.78 -4.99
CA ILE A 165 3.19 -12.74 -5.10
C ILE A 165 3.18 -12.15 -6.52
N TYR A 166 4.34 -11.74 -7.04
CA TYR A 166 4.44 -11.13 -8.37
C TYR A 166 4.02 -12.10 -9.48
N SER A 167 4.27 -13.41 -9.32
CA SER A 167 3.84 -14.41 -10.32
C SER A 167 2.32 -14.49 -10.48
N HIS A 168 1.55 -14.07 -9.45
CA HIS A 168 0.09 -14.06 -9.47
C HIS A 168 -0.51 -12.73 -9.95
N CYS A 169 0.31 -11.71 -10.21
CA CYS A 169 -0.17 -10.40 -10.64
C CYS A 169 -0.28 -10.34 -12.18
N GLU A 170 -1.30 -9.68 -12.70
CA GLU A 170 -1.42 -9.38 -14.12
C GLU A 170 -0.40 -8.33 -14.54
N LYS A 171 -0.27 -7.26 -13.75
CA LYS A 171 0.74 -6.22 -13.92
C LYS A 171 1.39 -5.89 -12.58
N VAL A 172 2.69 -5.60 -12.63
CA VAL A 172 3.45 -5.03 -11.52
C VAL A 172 3.77 -3.58 -11.87
N LEU A 173 3.18 -2.67 -11.13
CA LEU A 173 3.29 -1.23 -11.35
C LEU A 173 4.42 -0.70 -10.47
N VAL A 174 5.41 -0.03 -11.06
CA VAL A 174 6.58 0.46 -10.32
C VAL A 174 6.57 1.99 -10.19
N ALA A 175 6.79 2.49 -8.97
CA ALA A 175 6.81 3.91 -8.69
C ALA A 175 8.06 4.62 -9.24
N SER A 176 9.12 3.87 -9.53
CA SER A 176 10.37 4.40 -10.10
C SER A 176 10.84 3.50 -11.25
N ARG A 177 11.39 4.11 -12.30
CA ARG A 177 12.03 3.38 -13.40
C ARG A 177 13.22 2.54 -12.92
N ALA A 178 13.90 2.98 -11.86
CA ALA A 178 14.98 2.24 -11.22
C ALA A 178 14.52 0.91 -10.57
N PHE A 179 13.21 0.72 -10.36
CA PHE A 179 12.65 -0.53 -9.82
C PHE A 179 12.48 -1.60 -10.89
N ILE A 180 12.42 -1.22 -12.19
CA ILE A 180 12.20 -2.17 -13.31
C ILE A 180 13.21 -3.32 -13.30
N PRO A 181 14.54 -3.10 -13.27
CA PRO A 181 15.47 -4.20 -13.23
C PRO A 181 15.35 -5.07 -11.98
N ARG A 182 15.05 -4.46 -10.82
CA ARG A 182 14.86 -5.20 -9.55
C ARG A 182 13.63 -6.10 -9.56
N VAL A 183 12.54 -5.62 -10.12
CA VAL A 183 11.32 -6.41 -10.31
C VAL A 183 11.56 -7.53 -11.33
N GLY A 184 12.38 -7.26 -12.38
CA GLY A 184 12.84 -8.27 -13.35
C GLY A 184 13.66 -9.40 -12.71
N GLU A 185 14.59 -9.09 -11.79
CA GLU A 185 15.34 -10.07 -11.00
C GLU A 185 14.42 -10.96 -10.12
N MET A 186 13.22 -10.46 -9.80
CA MET A 186 12.17 -11.23 -9.11
C MET A 186 11.30 -12.05 -10.06
N GLY A 187 11.62 -12.11 -11.37
CA GLY A 187 10.96 -12.94 -12.36
C GLY A 187 9.74 -12.30 -13.04
N VAL A 188 9.58 -11.00 -12.95
CA VAL A 188 8.54 -10.27 -13.69
C VAL A 188 9.08 -9.86 -15.05
N VAL A 189 8.45 -10.34 -16.12
CA VAL A 189 8.82 -9.99 -17.49
C VAL A 189 8.40 -8.57 -17.84
N GLU A 190 9.05 -7.96 -18.83
CA GLU A 190 8.91 -6.54 -19.15
C GLU A 190 7.46 -6.16 -19.52
N ASP A 191 6.79 -6.99 -20.29
CA ASP A 191 5.40 -6.77 -20.73
C ASP A 191 4.40 -6.75 -19.56
N ARG A 192 4.77 -7.34 -18.40
CA ARG A 192 3.98 -7.30 -17.17
C ARG A 192 4.39 -6.18 -16.22
N THR A 193 5.40 -5.39 -16.57
CA THR A 193 5.86 -4.25 -15.78
C THR A 193 5.34 -2.95 -16.38
N ALA A 194 4.85 -2.03 -15.55
CA ALA A 194 4.45 -0.70 -16.01
C ALA A 194 4.92 0.38 -15.03
N TYR A 195 5.38 1.49 -15.58
CA TYR A 195 5.77 2.65 -14.79
C TYR A 195 4.53 3.42 -14.32
N PHE A 196 4.33 3.49 -13.02
CA PHE A 196 3.22 4.18 -12.37
C PHE A 196 3.75 5.00 -11.18
N PRO A 197 4.25 6.21 -11.43
CA PRO A 197 4.89 7.02 -10.41
C PRO A 197 3.90 7.62 -9.41
N ASN A 198 4.40 8.03 -8.26
CA ASN A 198 3.65 8.92 -7.38
C ASN A 198 3.44 10.27 -8.06
N TRP A 199 2.30 10.88 -7.84
CA TRP A 199 1.95 12.22 -8.30
C TRP A 199 2.04 13.23 -7.17
N ALA A 200 2.18 14.50 -7.52
CA ALA A 200 1.97 15.60 -6.60
C ALA A 200 0.47 15.87 -6.42
N GLU A 201 0.07 16.25 -5.22
CA GLU A 201 -1.31 16.69 -4.96
C GLU A 201 -1.59 17.99 -5.69
N ALA A 202 -2.85 18.19 -6.10
CA ALA A 202 -3.28 19.37 -6.84
C ALA A 202 -3.06 20.70 -6.08
N MET A 203 -2.92 20.62 -4.75
CA MET A 203 -2.60 21.79 -3.93
C MET A 203 -1.18 22.32 -4.14
N TYR A 204 -0.24 21.48 -4.63
CA TYR A 204 1.13 21.87 -4.92
C TYR A 204 1.22 22.44 -6.33
N GLN A 205 0.70 23.64 -6.54
CA GLN A 205 0.83 24.37 -7.79
C GLN A 205 2.04 25.29 -7.73
N PRO A 206 2.71 25.57 -8.87
CA PRO A 206 3.69 26.62 -8.93
C PRO A 206 3.05 27.92 -8.44
N SER A 207 3.60 28.52 -7.40
CA SER A 207 3.10 29.75 -6.83
C SER A 207 3.92 30.93 -7.40
N ASN A 208 3.23 31.97 -7.83
CA ASN A 208 3.84 33.28 -8.17
C ASN A 208 4.22 34.07 -6.91
N VAL A 209 4.09 33.51 -5.72
CA VAL A 209 4.52 34.16 -4.48
C VAL A 209 6.04 34.17 -4.43
N VAL A 210 6.56 35.38 -4.64
CA VAL A 210 7.97 35.64 -4.90
C VAL A 210 8.83 35.65 -3.64
N ALA A 211 8.26 35.82 -2.48
CA ALA A 211 9.02 35.92 -1.24
C ALA A 211 8.64 34.84 -0.22
N PRO A 212 9.59 34.06 0.30
CA PRO A 212 9.35 33.20 1.43
C PRO A 212 9.02 34.05 2.69
N PRO A 213 8.12 33.58 3.57
CA PRO A 213 7.76 34.31 4.78
C PRO A 213 8.92 34.50 5.75
N VAL A 214 10.01 33.75 5.57
CA VAL A 214 11.24 33.87 6.34
C VAL A 214 12.41 34.03 5.37
N PRO A 215 13.33 35.02 5.59
CA PRO A 215 14.52 35.17 4.78
C PRO A 215 15.36 33.89 4.80
N LEU A 216 15.67 33.35 3.64
CA LEU A 216 16.52 32.17 3.53
C LEU A 216 18.00 32.61 3.57
N PRO A 217 18.90 31.81 4.18
CA PRO A 217 20.34 32.11 4.17
C PRO A 217 20.88 32.31 2.76
N LEU A 218 21.89 33.16 2.60
CA LEU A 218 22.61 33.32 1.35
C LEU A 218 23.40 32.05 1.01
N GLY A 219 23.51 31.74 -0.29
CA GLY A 219 24.31 30.62 -0.80
C GLY A 219 23.49 29.54 -1.49
N PHE A 220 24.15 28.42 -1.84
CA PHE A 220 23.51 27.25 -2.43
C PHE A 220 22.62 26.54 -1.39
N ARG A 221 21.40 26.25 -1.79
CA ARG A 221 20.38 25.73 -0.86
C ARG A 221 19.94 24.34 -1.28
N ILE A 222 19.97 23.42 -0.31
CA ILE A 222 19.41 22.09 -0.48
C ILE A 222 18.24 21.97 0.48
N MET A 223 17.07 21.61 -0.04
CA MET A 223 15.90 21.28 0.77
C MET A 223 15.69 19.76 0.74
N PHE A 224 15.57 19.16 1.92
CA PHE A 224 15.10 17.79 2.07
C PHE A 224 13.69 17.84 2.68
N ALA A 225 12.73 17.20 2.05
CA ALA A 225 11.37 17.02 2.56
C ALA A 225 11.06 15.52 2.60
N GLY A 226 10.97 14.98 3.79
CA GLY A 226 10.74 13.54 4.02
C GLY A 226 10.65 13.21 5.50
N ASN A 227 10.35 11.94 5.81
CA ASN A 227 10.32 11.40 7.17
C ASN A 227 11.66 10.76 7.51
#